data_e3aa141d94eeb54ea991790d80eaa13d
#
_entry.id   e3aa141d94eeb54ea991790d80eaa13d
#
_cell.length_a   1.000
_cell.length_b   1.000
_cell.length_c   1.000
_cell.angle_alpha   90.00
_cell.angle_beta   90.00
_cell.angle_gamma   90.00
#
_symmetry.space_group_name_H-M   'P 1'
#
loop_
_entity.id
_entity.type
_entity.pdbx_description
1 polymer ?
#
loop_
_entity_poly.entity_id
_entity_poly.type
_entity_poly.pdbx_seq_one_letter_code
_entity_poly.pdbx_strand_id
1 'polypeptide(L)' 'MTTEQIFIDELEDLKKKGYTSKFIKKNDFLYCSEKDMNFRSYELTITEQFRYEDKNEPSKNTVLYAIESTEYGLKGFLVN' A
#
# COMPACT_ATOMS: atom_id res chain seq x y z
N MET A 1 18.11 -13.43 2.85
CA MET A 1 17.24 -12.44 2.19
C MET A 1 16.99 -11.27 3.14
N THR A 2 17.14 -10.06 2.68
CA THR A 2 16.93 -8.88 3.52
C THR A 2 15.45 -8.51 3.60
N THR A 3 15.08 -7.76 4.64
CA THR A 3 13.71 -7.25 4.78
C THR A 3 13.32 -6.43 3.55
N GLU A 4 14.25 -5.64 3.04
CA GLU A 4 14.03 -4.81 1.87
C GLU A 4 13.71 -5.65 0.63
N GLN A 5 14.41 -6.75 0.44
CA GLN A 5 14.16 -7.64 -0.69
C GLN A 5 12.79 -8.32 -0.58
N ILE A 6 12.42 -8.74 0.63
CA ILE A 6 11.10 -9.34 0.88
C ILE A 6 10.00 -8.33 0.56
N PHE A 7 10.19 -7.09 0.96
CA PHE A 7 9.23 -6.01 0.67
C PHE A 7 9.05 -5.81 -0.84
N ILE A 8 10.16 -5.75 -1.58
CA ILE A 8 10.12 -5.57 -3.04
C ILE A 8 9.39 -6.72 -3.71
N ASP A 9 9.68 -7.96 -3.30
CA ASP A 9 9.04 -9.14 -3.86
C ASP A 9 7.53 -9.12 -3.64
N GLU A 10 7.10 -8.75 -2.43
CA GLU A 10 5.68 -8.69 -2.10
C GLU A 10 4.98 -7.60 -2.89
N LEU A 11 5.63 -6.46 -3.06
CA LEU A 11 5.09 -5.35 -3.84
C LEU A 11 4.90 -5.76 -5.30
N GLU A 12 5.87 -6.46 -5.87
CA GLU A 12 5.76 -6.95 -7.23
C GLU A 12 4.64 -7.97 -7.39
N ASP A 13 4.45 -8.84 -6.40
CA ASP A 13 3.34 -9.79 -6.39
C ASP A 13 1.99 -9.08 -6.39
N LEU A 14 1.86 -8.02 -5.60
CA LEU A 14 0.65 -7.22 -5.58
C LEU A 14 0.38 -6.60 -6.93
N LYS A 15 1.40 -6.08 -7.59
CA LYS A 15 1.26 -5.50 -8.92
C LYS A 15 0.79 -6.53 -9.94
N LYS A 16 1.29 -7.75 -9.84
CA LYS A 16 0.86 -8.85 -10.72
C LYS A 16 -0.60 -9.23 -10.50
N LYS A 17 -1.10 -9.03 -9.27
CA LYS A 17 -2.50 -9.30 -8.95
C LYS A 17 -3.42 -8.15 -9.33
N GLY A 18 -2.89 -7.08 -9.90
CA GLY A 18 -3.67 -5.94 -10.33
C GLY A 18 -3.67 -4.76 -9.38
N TYR A 19 -2.92 -4.82 -8.28
CA TYR A 19 -2.79 -3.72 -7.33
C TYR A 19 -1.69 -2.77 -7.81
N THR A 20 -2.02 -1.97 -8.81
CA THR A 20 -1.04 -1.14 -9.50
C THR A 20 -1.09 0.34 -9.15
N SER A 21 -2.19 0.81 -8.58
CA SER A 21 -2.33 2.22 -8.22
C SER A 21 -1.59 2.53 -6.93
N LYS A 22 -0.82 3.61 -6.92
CA LYS A 22 -0.08 4.01 -5.73
C LYS A 22 -0.89 5.01 -4.93
N PHE A 23 -1.08 4.74 -3.64
CA PHE A 23 -1.75 5.64 -2.70
C PHE A 23 -0.73 6.27 -1.78
N ILE A 24 -0.95 7.52 -1.44
CA ILE A 24 -0.10 8.28 -0.51
C ILE A 24 -0.97 8.75 0.64
N LYS A 25 -0.53 8.49 1.86
CA LYS A 25 -1.27 8.90 3.04
C LYS A 25 -1.05 10.40 3.30
N LYS A 26 -2.15 11.12 3.36
CA LYS A 26 -2.19 12.53 3.77
C LYS A 26 -2.87 12.59 5.15
N ASN A 27 -3.02 13.77 5.73
CA ASN A 27 -3.56 13.92 7.08
C ASN A 27 -4.92 13.26 7.28
N ASP A 28 -5.88 13.56 6.40
CA ASP A 28 -7.26 13.10 6.55
C ASP A 28 -7.75 12.22 5.40
N PHE A 29 -6.88 11.94 4.43
CA PHE A 29 -7.29 11.20 3.24
C PHE A 29 -6.11 10.46 2.61
N LEU A 30 -6.44 9.58 1.66
CA LEU A 30 -5.44 8.89 0.85
C LEU A 30 -5.52 9.44 -0.57
N TYR A 31 -4.37 9.84 -1.09
CA TYR A 31 -4.27 10.40 -2.43
C TYR A 31 -3.81 9.31 -3.41
N CYS A 32 -4.57 9.16 -4.51
CA CYS A 32 -4.19 8.26 -5.59
C CYS A 32 -3.52 9.07 -6.69
N SER A 33 -2.22 8.94 -6.84
CA SER A 33 -1.46 9.74 -7.80
C SER A 33 -1.83 9.44 -9.25
N GLU A 34 -2.17 8.20 -9.54
CA GLU A 34 -2.51 7.77 -10.90
C GLU A 34 -3.82 8.41 -11.39
N LYS A 35 -4.80 8.55 -10.50
CA LYS A 35 -6.10 9.11 -10.82
C LYS A 35 -6.24 10.57 -10.40
N ASP A 36 -5.26 11.11 -9.69
CA ASP A 36 -5.30 12.45 -9.13
C ASP A 36 -6.59 12.66 -8.33
N MET A 37 -6.90 11.71 -7.47
CA MET A 37 -8.11 11.70 -6.65
C MET A 37 -7.78 11.47 -5.19
N ASN A 38 -8.58 12.09 -4.31
CA ASN A 38 -8.49 11.90 -2.87
C ASN A 38 -9.60 10.97 -2.40
N PHE A 39 -9.27 10.05 -1.50
CA PHE A 39 -10.23 9.11 -0.94
C PHE A 39 -10.21 9.21 0.59
N ARG A 40 -11.37 9.14 1.19
CA ARG A 40 -11.46 8.97 2.64
C ARG A 40 -11.19 7.51 2.96
N SER A 41 -10.68 7.24 4.18
CA SER A 41 -10.33 5.86 4.56
C SER A 41 -11.53 4.91 4.48
N TYR A 42 -12.74 5.40 4.74
CA TYR A 42 -13.94 4.57 4.69
C TYR A 42 -14.40 4.22 3.26
N GLU A 43 -13.84 4.90 2.26
CA GLU A 43 -14.14 4.63 0.85
C GLU A 43 -13.28 3.51 0.28
N LEU A 44 -12.27 3.07 1.02
CA LEU A 44 -11.31 2.08 0.58
C LEU A 44 -11.32 0.88 1.52
N THR A 45 -11.03 -0.29 0.96
CA THR A 45 -10.95 -1.53 1.73
C THR A 45 -9.52 -2.03 1.71
N ILE A 46 -8.96 -2.34 2.89
CA ILE A 46 -7.67 -2.98 2.99
C ILE A 46 -7.89 -4.47 2.88
N THR A 47 -7.39 -5.08 1.81
CA THR A 47 -7.56 -6.49 1.54
C THR A 47 -6.43 -7.35 2.10
N GLU A 48 -5.23 -6.80 2.18
CA GLU A 48 -4.07 -7.48 2.73
C GLU A 48 -3.15 -6.48 3.41
N GLN A 49 -2.41 -6.95 4.41
CA GLN A 49 -1.48 -6.12 5.15
C GLN A 49 -0.22 -6.94 5.43
N PHE A 50 0.94 -6.37 5.12
CA PHE A 50 2.23 -7.01 5.33
C PHE A 50 3.10 -6.11 6.17
N ARG A 51 3.64 -6.65 7.26
CA ARG A 51 4.56 -5.93 8.16
C ARG A 51 5.98 -6.37 7.95
N TYR A 52 6.87 -5.40 7.87
CA TYR A 52 8.30 -5.63 7.73
C TYR A 52 8.99 -4.94 8.88
N GLU A 53 9.60 -5.72 9.76
CA GLU A 53 10.29 -5.21 10.95
C GLU A 53 11.79 -5.31 10.79
N ASP A 54 12.49 -4.20 11.07
CA ASP A 54 13.94 -4.18 11.13
C ASP A 54 14.33 -4.19 12.59
N LYS A 55 14.90 -5.30 13.05
CA LYS A 55 15.29 -5.48 14.45
C LYS A 55 16.40 -4.55 14.89
N ASN A 56 17.24 -4.13 13.94
CA ASN A 56 18.37 -3.25 14.23
C ASN A 56 17.98 -1.79 14.25
N GLU A 57 17.00 -1.42 13.43
CA GLU A 57 16.53 -0.04 13.33
C GLU A 57 15.00 0.00 13.28
N PRO A 58 14.33 0.05 14.44
CA PRO A 58 12.85 0.06 14.50
C PRO A 58 12.21 1.20 13.71
N SER A 59 12.94 2.29 13.48
CA SER A 59 12.43 3.41 12.68
C SER A 59 12.24 3.05 11.20
N LYS A 60 12.82 1.94 10.77
CA LYS A 60 12.68 1.45 9.39
C LYS A 60 11.55 0.43 9.23
N ASN A 61 10.77 0.21 10.28
CA ASN A 61 9.62 -0.67 10.18
C ASN A 61 8.66 -0.12 9.16
N THR A 62 8.16 -1.01 8.30
CA THR A 62 7.31 -0.62 7.17
C THR A 62 6.09 -1.50 7.13
N VAL A 63 4.97 -0.93 6.74
CA VAL A 63 3.73 -1.69 6.52
C VAL A 63 3.29 -1.45 5.09
N LEU A 64 3.01 -2.53 4.38
CA LEU A 64 2.49 -2.49 3.03
C LEU A 64 1.02 -2.91 3.07
N TYR A 65 0.15 -2.05 2.55
CA TYR A 65 -1.28 -2.32 2.49
C TYR A 65 -1.71 -2.55 1.05
N ALA A 66 -2.49 -3.60 0.83
CA ALA A 66 -3.19 -3.79 -0.44
C ALA A 66 -4.58 -3.19 -0.28
N ILE A 67 -4.92 -2.27 -1.14
CA ILE A 67 -6.13 -1.45 -1.03
C ILE A 67 -6.99 -1.61 -2.27
N GLU A 68 -8.31 -1.69 -2.07
CA GLU A 68 -9.25 -1.83 -3.16
C GLU A 68 -10.43 -0.86 -2.99
N SER A 69 -10.86 -0.27 -4.10
CA SER A 69 -12.11 0.48 -4.17
C SER A 69 -13.00 -0.18 -5.22
N THR A 70 -14.06 -0.84 -4.78
CA THR A 70 -15.00 -1.49 -5.70
C THR A 70 -15.80 -0.45 -6.47
N GLU A 71 -16.12 0.67 -5.84
CA GLU A 71 -16.88 1.75 -6.47
C GLU A 71 -16.19 2.32 -7.70
N TYR A 72 -14.87 2.51 -7.61
CA TYR A 72 -14.09 3.08 -8.70
C TYR A 72 -13.29 2.05 -9.48
N GLY A 73 -13.39 0.78 -9.11
CA GLY A 73 -12.65 -0.28 -9.78
C GLY A 73 -11.15 -0.14 -9.64
N LEU A 74 -10.68 0.42 -8.53
CA LEU A 74 -9.27 0.64 -8.27
C LEU A 74 -8.69 -0.43 -7.37
N LYS A 75 -7.46 -0.83 -7.67
CA LYS A 75 -6.66 -1.69 -6.80
C LYS A 75 -5.28 -1.09 -6.71
N GLY A 76 -4.78 -0.95 -5.50
CA GLY A 76 -3.49 -0.32 -5.31
C GLY A 76 -2.83 -0.69 -4.00
N PHE A 77 -1.78 0.05 -3.69
CA PHE A 77 -0.98 -0.22 -2.51
C PHE A 77 -0.61 1.08 -1.80
N LEU A 78 -0.38 0.96 -0.50
CA LEU A 78 0.06 2.07 0.35
C LEU A 78 1.23 1.56 1.18
N VAL A 79 2.31 2.33 1.19
CA VAL A 79 3.48 2.08 2.04
C VAL A 79 3.48 3.11 3.15
N ASN A 80 3.50 2.62 4.39
CA ASN A 80 3.45 3.49 5.56
C ASN A 80 4.68 3.30 6.46
#